data_040010b8518a06f373141f6606317fc3
#
_entry.id   040010b8518a06f373141f6606317fc3
#
_cell.length_a   1.000
_cell.length_b   1.000
_cell.length_c   1.000
_cell.angle_alpha   90.00
_cell.angle_beta   90.00
_cell.angle_gamma   90.00
#
_symmetry.space_group_name_H-M   'P 1'
#
loop_
_entity.id
_entity.type
_entity.pdbx_description
1 polymer ?
#
loop_
_entity_poly.entity_id
_entity_poly.type
_entity_poly.pdbx_seq_one_letter_code
_entity_poly.pdbx_strand_id
1 'polypeptide(L)'
;MRSALAVALAVAVTGAALAASTHEIKIEGMQFPHATVSVNRGDTVTWRNNDVVPHTVTAPGRFDSGAIAPGKTFSRKMDRPGTYDYVCTYHPGMKGRIQVK
;
A
#
# COMPACT_ATOMS: atom_id res chain seq x y z
N MET A 1 -51.07 27.33 22.41
CA MET A 1 -49.67 27.17 22.72
C MET A 1 -49.06 26.25 21.71
N ARG A 2 -48.26 26.81 20.85
CA ARG A 2 -47.60 26.00 19.81
C ARG A 2 -46.14 25.90 20.15
N SER A 3 -45.72 24.72 20.52
CA SER A 3 -44.29 24.43 20.64
C SER A 3 -43.71 24.38 19.23
N ALA A 4 -42.91 25.34 18.88
CA ALA A 4 -42.11 25.26 17.69
C ALA A 4 -41.05 24.17 17.93
N LEU A 5 -41.22 23.02 17.31
CA LEU A 5 -40.14 22.06 17.19
C LEU A 5 -39.10 22.69 16.27
N ALA A 6 -38.06 23.25 16.90
CA ALA A 6 -36.85 23.53 16.16
C ALA A 6 -36.20 22.16 15.87
N VAL A 7 -36.45 21.68 14.68
CA VAL A 7 -35.65 20.56 14.17
C VAL A 7 -34.25 21.13 13.94
N ALA A 8 -33.38 20.97 14.93
CA ALA A 8 -32.00 21.17 14.68
C ALA A 8 -31.58 20.09 13.69
N LEU A 9 -31.49 20.46 12.42
CA LEU A 9 -30.80 19.67 11.44
C LEU A 9 -29.34 19.64 11.87
N ALA A 10 -28.98 18.65 12.64
CA ALA A 10 -27.57 18.35 12.81
C ALA A 10 -27.10 17.85 11.44
N VAL A 11 -26.58 18.74 10.63
CA VAL A 11 -25.75 18.34 9.51
C VAL A 11 -24.52 17.73 10.14
N ALA A 12 -24.56 16.41 10.34
CA ALA A 12 -23.34 15.68 10.57
C ALA A 12 -22.53 15.85 9.29
N VAL A 13 -21.63 16.83 9.27
CA VAL A 13 -20.53 16.80 8.32
C VAL A 13 -19.68 15.60 8.74
N THR A 14 -20.10 14.44 8.27
CA THR A 14 -19.18 13.32 8.19
C THR A 14 -18.14 13.76 7.18
N GLY A 15 -17.02 14.29 7.67
CA GLY A 15 -15.82 14.35 6.86
C GLY A 15 -15.65 12.95 6.29
N ALA A 16 -15.84 12.80 4.96
CA ALA A 16 -15.62 11.54 4.31
C ALA A 16 -14.17 11.18 4.55
N ALA A 17 -13.89 10.38 5.59
CA ALA A 17 -12.66 9.68 5.69
C ALA A 17 -12.62 8.81 4.42
N LEU A 18 -11.67 9.10 3.51
CA LEU A 18 -11.41 8.22 2.40
C LEU A 18 -11.16 6.83 2.97
N ALA A 19 -12.00 5.87 2.61
CA ALA A 19 -11.78 4.50 2.98
C ALA A 19 -10.39 4.09 2.49
N ALA A 20 -9.64 3.37 3.31
CA ALA A 20 -8.35 2.83 2.94
C ALA A 20 -8.52 1.92 1.72
N SER A 21 -7.61 2.05 0.76
CA SER A 21 -7.58 1.26 -0.46
C SER A 21 -6.49 0.20 -0.40
N THR A 22 -6.64 -0.82 -1.22
CA THR A 22 -5.59 -1.82 -1.45
C THR A 22 -5.02 -1.64 -2.85
N HIS A 23 -3.70 -1.61 -2.94
CA HIS A 23 -2.97 -1.49 -4.20
C HIS A 23 -2.20 -2.77 -4.46
N GLU A 24 -2.45 -3.42 -5.60
CA GLU A 24 -1.70 -4.61 -5.99
C GLU A 24 -0.52 -4.22 -6.86
N ILE A 25 0.66 -4.71 -6.49
CA ILE A 25 1.89 -4.62 -7.27
C ILE A 25 2.25 -6.00 -7.76
N LYS A 26 2.33 -6.17 -9.06
CA LYS A 26 2.73 -7.43 -9.69
C LYS A 26 4.23 -7.47 -9.85
N ILE A 27 4.85 -8.56 -9.40
CA ILE A 27 6.26 -8.86 -9.63
C ILE A 27 6.29 -9.77 -10.85
N GLU A 28 6.76 -9.26 -11.98
CA GLU A 28 6.75 -9.96 -13.26
C GLU A 28 8.02 -9.67 -14.04
N GLY A 29 8.52 -10.67 -14.77
CA GLY A 29 9.68 -10.52 -15.62
C GLY A 29 10.94 -10.10 -14.85
N MET A 30 11.10 -10.56 -13.61
CA MET A 30 12.22 -10.20 -12.75
C MET A 30 12.29 -8.69 -12.47
N GLN A 31 11.12 -8.03 -12.36
CA GLN A 31 11.02 -6.59 -12.19
C GLN A 31 9.88 -6.21 -11.25
N PHE A 32 10.07 -5.11 -10.51
CA PHE A 32 9.00 -4.32 -9.95
C PHE A 32 8.54 -3.27 -10.97
N PRO A 33 7.36 -2.66 -10.81
CA PRO A 33 6.94 -1.55 -11.67
C PRO A 33 7.99 -0.45 -11.70
N HIS A 34 8.27 0.10 -12.88
CA HIS A 34 9.26 1.17 -13.06
C HIS A 34 8.83 2.50 -12.46
N ALA A 35 7.52 2.76 -12.46
CA ALA A 35 6.98 3.99 -11.89
C ALA A 35 6.86 3.87 -10.38
N THR A 36 7.03 5.01 -9.69
CA THR A 36 6.71 5.12 -8.28
C THR A 36 5.20 4.89 -8.09
N VAL A 37 4.86 4.02 -7.16
CA VAL A 37 3.47 3.78 -6.78
C VAL A 37 3.12 4.72 -5.65
N SER A 38 2.15 5.59 -5.87
CA SER A 38 1.66 6.54 -4.87
C SER A 38 0.44 5.99 -4.17
N VAL A 39 0.47 5.99 -2.85
CA VAL A 39 -0.63 5.54 -1.99
C VAL A 39 -0.90 6.55 -0.90
N ASN A 40 -2.05 6.46 -0.27
CA ASN A 40 -2.39 7.29 0.88
C ASN A 40 -2.02 6.56 2.18
N ARG A 41 -1.69 7.33 3.20
CA ARG A 41 -1.49 6.79 4.54
C ARG A 41 -2.70 5.95 4.96
N GLY A 42 -2.43 4.75 5.46
CA GLY A 42 -3.46 3.79 5.86
C GLY A 42 -3.85 2.80 4.76
N ASP A 43 -3.42 3.03 3.52
CA ASP A 43 -3.63 2.07 2.45
C ASP A 43 -2.75 0.82 2.64
N THR A 44 -3.21 -0.28 2.09
CA THR A 44 -2.46 -1.54 2.06
C THR A 44 -1.87 -1.74 0.68
N VAL A 45 -0.62 -2.13 0.61
CA VAL A 45 0.04 -2.57 -0.62
C VAL A 45 0.23 -4.07 -0.57
N THR A 46 -0.16 -4.75 -1.63
CA THR A 46 -0.02 -6.20 -1.79
C THR A 46 0.85 -6.49 -2.98
N TRP A 47 1.98 -7.12 -2.76
CA TRP A 47 2.86 -7.61 -3.83
C TRP A 47 2.50 -9.06 -4.14
N ARG A 48 2.30 -9.35 -5.41
CA ARG A 48 2.08 -10.71 -5.91
C ARG A 48 3.24 -11.15 -6.78
N ASN A 49 3.83 -12.29 -6.44
CA ASN A 49 4.90 -12.86 -7.25
C ASN A 49 4.31 -13.69 -8.40
N ASN A 50 4.33 -13.13 -9.60
CA ASN A 50 3.89 -13.79 -10.82
C ASN A 50 5.04 -14.43 -11.59
N ASP A 51 6.25 -14.43 -11.04
CA ASP A 51 7.39 -15.14 -11.60
C ASP A 51 7.47 -16.59 -11.11
N VAL A 52 8.35 -17.36 -11.72
CA VAL A 52 8.56 -18.78 -11.40
C VAL A 52 9.66 -18.99 -10.35
N VAL A 53 10.26 -17.91 -9.86
CA VAL A 53 11.31 -17.91 -8.83
C VAL A 53 10.87 -17.06 -7.64
N PRO A 54 11.39 -17.32 -6.43
CA PRO A 54 11.08 -16.48 -5.28
C PRO A 54 11.71 -15.09 -5.40
N HIS A 55 11.05 -14.11 -4.83
CA HIS A 55 11.51 -12.73 -4.70
C HIS A 55 11.33 -12.25 -3.26
N THR A 56 11.97 -11.13 -2.92
CA THR A 56 11.70 -10.42 -1.68
C THR A 56 11.29 -8.98 -1.96
N VAL A 57 10.58 -8.38 -1.00
CA VAL A 57 10.30 -6.95 -0.97
C VAL A 57 10.95 -6.42 0.31
N THR A 58 12.10 -5.80 0.16
CA THR A 58 12.93 -5.40 1.29
C THR A 58 13.25 -3.92 1.23
N ALA A 59 12.72 -3.17 2.18
CA ALA A 59 13.07 -1.77 2.42
C ALA A 59 13.92 -1.73 3.69
N PRO A 60 15.26 -1.61 3.57
CA PRO A 60 16.17 -1.74 4.70
C PRO A 60 15.79 -0.82 5.87
N GLY A 61 15.71 -1.40 7.07
CA GLY A 61 15.34 -0.68 8.29
C GLY A 61 13.85 -0.36 8.41
N ARG A 62 13.02 -0.77 7.46
CA ARG A 62 11.60 -0.46 7.43
C ARG A 62 10.71 -1.69 7.39
N PHE A 63 10.87 -2.53 6.39
CA PHE A 63 10.17 -3.80 6.29
C PHE A 63 10.91 -4.79 5.39
N ASP A 64 10.62 -6.07 5.61
CA ASP A 64 11.18 -7.17 4.85
C ASP A 64 10.12 -8.26 4.73
N SER A 65 9.77 -8.62 3.51
CA SER A 65 8.80 -9.69 3.26
C SER A 65 9.34 -11.08 3.55
N GLY A 66 10.66 -11.26 3.58
CA GLY A 66 11.26 -12.57 3.38
C GLY A 66 10.96 -13.10 1.98
N ALA A 67 11.19 -14.38 1.76
CA ALA A 67 10.95 -15.02 0.47
C ALA A 67 9.46 -15.08 0.16
N ILE A 68 9.07 -14.52 -0.99
CA ILE A 68 7.73 -14.65 -1.55
C ILE A 68 7.82 -15.71 -2.65
N ALA A 69 7.27 -16.88 -2.40
CA ALA A 69 7.27 -17.97 -3.37
C ALA A 69 6.41 -17.62 -4.60
N PRO A 70 6.64 -18.28 -5.75
CA PRO A 70 5.79 -18.11 -6.93
C PRO A 70 4.30 -18.25 -6.61
N GLY A 71 3.48 -17.31 -7.10
CA GLY A 71 2.04 -17.28 -6.87
C GLY A 71 1.61 -16.79 -5.49
N LYS A 72 2.53 -16.48 -4.60
CA LYS A 72 2.24 -15.98 -3.25
C LYS A 72 2.27 -14.45 -3.21
N THR A 73 1.76 -13.92 -2.10
CA THR A 73 1.66 -12.47 -1.87
C THR A 73 2.32 -12.07 -0.56
N PHE A 74 2.71 -10.81 -0.51
CA PHE A 74 3.07 -10.11 0.72
C PHE A 74 2.27 -8.82 0.79
N SER A 75 1.64 -8.56 1.92
CA SER A 75 0.85 -7.34 2.13
C SER A 75 1.38 -6.54 3.29
N ARG A 76 1.37 -5.23 3.14
CA ARG A 76 1.74 -4.30 4.21
C ARG A 76 0.84 -3.08 4.20
N LYS A 77 0.34 -2.72 5.38
CA LYS A 77 -0.35 -1.45 5.61
C LYS A 77 0.68 -0.34 5.73
N MET A 78 0.51 0.72 4.95
CA MET A 78 1.42 1.86 4.91
C MET A 78 0.92 2.95 5.85
N ASP A 79 1.35 2.91 7.12
CA ASP A 79 0.82 3.80 8.17
C ASP A 79 1.53 5.15 8.26
N ARG A 80 2.71 5.28 7.68
CA ARG A 80 3.54 6.48 7.81
C ARG A 80 3.83 7.10 6.46
N PRO A 81 3.57 8.43 6.30
CA PRO A 81 4.00 9.15 5.11
C PRO A 81 5.50 9.05 4.89
N GLY A 82 5.90 9.07 3.66
CA GLY A 82 7.31 9.05 3.26
C GLY A 82 7.55 8.30 1.97
N THR A 83 8.81 8.25 1.57
CA THR A 83 9.28 7.51 0.41
C THR A 83 9.96 6.23 0.87
N TYR A 84 9.51 5.11 0.30
CA TYR A 84 10.01 3.79 0.62
C TYR A 84 10.62 3.17 -0.62
N ASP A 85 11.95 3.17 -0.66
CA ASP A 85 12.70 2.44 -1.67
C ASP A 85 12.89 1.01 -1.21
N TYR A 86 12.61 0.05 -2.07
CA TYR A 86 12.75 -1.36 -1.76
C TYR A 86 13.44 -2.11 -2.89
N VAL A 87 14.00 -3.26 -2.56
CA VAL A 87 14.72 -4.13 -3.47
C VAL A 87 14.32 -5.58 -3.26
N CYS A 88 14.60 -6.42 -4.25
CA CYS A 88 14.69 -7.86 -4.04
C CYS A 88 16.11 -8.21 -3.63
N THR A 89 16.30 -8.84 -2.46
CA THR A 89 17.64 -9.18 -1.96
C THR A 89 18.32 -10.28 -2.77
N TYR A 90 17.55 -11.11 -3.47
CA TYR A 90 18.09 -12.13 -4.37
C TYR A 90 18.61 -11.57 -5.70
N HIS A 91 18.06 -10.43 -6.09
CA HIS A 91 18.35 -9.75 -7.36
C HIS A 91 18.43 -8.24 -7.10
N PRO A 92 19.56 -7.72 -6.56
CA PRO A 92 19.63 -6.34 -6.08
C PRO A 92 19.36 -5.26 -7.14
N GLY A 93 19.40 -5.61 -8.43
CA GLY A 93 18.99 -4.73 -9.53
C GLY A 93 17.48 -4.54 -9.62
N MET A 94 16.68 -5.41 -8.99
CA MET A 94 15.23 -5.24 -8.91
C MET A 94 14.90 -4.23 -7.82
N LYS A 95 14.45 -3.05 -8.23
CA LYS A 95 14.14 -1.92 -7.35
C LYS A 95 12.74 -1.41 -7.58
N GLY A 96 12.10 -0.98 -6.52
CA GLY A 96 10.81 -0.32 -6.56
C GLY A 96 10.73 0.83 -5.56
N ARG A 97 9.70 1.64 -5.70
CA ARG A 97 9.46 2.78 -4.81
C ARG A 97 7.99 2.96 -4.55
N ILE A 98 7.65 3.18 -3.29
CA ILE A 98 6.33 3.62 -2.87
C ILE A 98 6.44 4.99 -2.25
N GLN A 99 5.55 5.89 -2.66
CA GLN A 99 5.35 7.19 -2.05
C GLN A 99 4.06 7.15 -1.25
N VAL A 100 4.15 7.30 0.07
CA VAL A 100 2.99 7.39 0.96
C VAL A 100 2.72 8.87 1.27
N LYS A 101 1.53 9.30 0.97
CA LYS A 101 1.10 10.70 1.19
C LYS A 101 0.53 10.91 2.59
#